data_0c3f2e391ad18228b395cb27c8df4761
#
_entry.id   0c3f2e391ad18228b395cb27c8df4761
#
_cell.length_a   1.000
_cell.length_b   1.000
_cell.length_c   1.000
_cell.angle_alpha   90.00
_cell.angle_beta   90.00
_cell.angle_gamma   90.00
#
_symmetry.space_group_name_H-M   'P 1'
#
loop_
_entity.id
_entity.type
_entity.pdbx_description
1 polymer ?
#
loop_
_entity_poly.entity_id
_entity_poly.type
_entity_poly.pdbx_seq_one_letter_code
_entity_poly.pdbx_strand_id
1 'polypeptide(L)'
;EAPGVNLLGRVQGEVVLPGQNEELSLNGTDSIATMLPEVGYPYVVEFEINPDKDQNINGILFKGPHSTVYANWENKGKLAFSRDGYTFVFHAATLPAGAWTKVRIEGDHKGTTLYINGEKAERLEGRVKQFYNYTHKRKDKMYMQETLVFPMRQIGDVQNGFRGKLRNINCTQ
;
A
#
# COMPACT_ATOMS: atom_id res chain seq x y z
N GLU A 1 -22.83 -7.07 5.48
CA GLU A 1 -22.13 -6.01 4.80
C GLU A 1 -20.98 -5.50 5.67
N ALA A 2 -19.78 -5.45 5.14
CA ALA A 2 -18.63 -4.97 5.86
C ALA A 2 -18.43 -3.50 5.52
N PRO A 3 -18.71 -2.61 6.45
CA PRO A 3 -18.48 -1.20 6.21
C PRO A 3 -16.99 -0.95 6.03
N GLY A 4 -16.67 0.10 5.35
CA GLY A 4 -15.31 0.56 5.26
C GLY A 4 -14.73 0.91 6.61
N VAL A 5 -13.41 0.79 6.72
CA VAL A 5 -12.68 1.30 7.87
C VAL A 5 -12.16 2.67 7.48
N ASN A 6 -12.79 3.70 8.03
CA ASN A 6 -12.37 5.07 7.81
C ASN A 6 -11.48 5.51 8.96
N LEU A 7 -10.24 5.83 8.66
CA LEU A 7 -9.27 6.24 9.68
C LEU A 7 -9.36 7.72 10.04
N LEU A 8 -10.10 8.50 9.26
CA LEU A 8 -10.21 9.94 9.46
C LEU A 8 -10.97 10.26 10.75
N GLY A 9 -10.32 11.03 11.64
CA GLY A 9 -10.93 11.47 12.88
C GLY A 9 -11.18 10.38 13.92
N ARG A 10 -10.63 9.18 13.73
CA ARG A 10 -10.80 8.08 14.68
C ARG A 10 -9.71 8.07 15.73
N VAL A 11 -10.09 7.65 16.93
CA VAL A 11 -9.13 7.34 17.99
C VAL A 11 -8.97 5.84 18.05
N GLN A 12 -7.74 5.36 17.94
CA GLN A 12 -7.39 3.95 17.98
C GLN A 12 -6.40 3.74 19.13
N GLY A 13 -6.93 3.32 20.30
CA GLY A 13 -6.12 3.27 21.49
C GLY A 13 -5.63 4.68 21.85
N GLU A 14 -4.34 4.88 21.82
CA GLU A 14 -3.71 6.17 22.08
C GLU A 14 -3.43 6.99 20.82
N VAL A 15 -3.73 6.42 19.65
CA VAL A 15 -3.45 7.06 18.37
C VAL A 15 -4.67 7.81 17.89
N VAL A 16 -4.50 9.10 17.62
CA VAL A 16 -5.51 9.92 16.97
C VAL A 16 -5.08 10.12 15.53
N LEU A 17 -5.89 9.59 14.61
CA LEU A 17 -5.62 9.70 13.18
C LEU A 17 -6.22 10.99 12.63
N PRO A 18 -5.66 11.54 11.54
CA PRO A 18 -6.14 12.79 10.98
C PRO A 18 -7.62 12.72 10.60
N GLY A 19 -8.35 13.80 10.82
CA GLY A 19 -9.67 13.98 10.27
C GLY A 19 -9.61 14.27 8.77
N GLN A 20 -10.78 14.48 8.18
CA GLN A 20 -10.85 14.77 6.75
C GLN A 20 -10.07 16.04 6.42
N ASN A 21 -9.18 15.96 5.43
CA ASN A 21 -8.26 17.01 5.00
C ASN A 21 -7.21 17.45 6.04
N GLU A 22 -7.18 16.82 7.21
CA GLU A 22 -6.08 17.03 8.13
C GLU A 22 -4.86 16.22 7.67
N GLU A 23 -3.69 16.82 7.82
CA GLU A 23 -2.46 16.24 7.33
C GLU A 23 -1.71 15.51 8.43
N LEU A 24 -1.28 14.30 8.13
CA LEU A 24 -0.36 13.54 8.96
C LEU A 24 1.03 13.75 8.41
N SER A 25 1.91 14.40 9.17
CA SER A 25 3.28 14.67 8.75
C SER A 25 4.22 13.61 9.28
N LEU A 26 5.06 13.08 8.40
CA LEU A 26 6.05 12.05 8.72
C LEU A 26 7.44 12.55 8.33
N ASN A 27 8.41 12.35 9.20
CA ASN A 27 9.76 12.87 9.02
C ASN A 27 10.81 11.82 8.65
N GLY A 28 10.36 10.59 8.37
CA GLY A 28 11.27 9.48 8.05
C GLY A 28 11.71 8.65 9.24
N THR A 29 11.39 9.09 10.44
CA THR A 29 11.69 8.38 11.70
C THR A 29 10.45 8.22 12.57
N ASP A 30 9.28 8.57 12.02
CA ASP A 30 8.00 8.44 12.69
C ASP A 30 7.38 7.08 12.45
N SER A 31 6.81 6.51 13.50
CA SER A 31 6.05 5.27 13.41
C SER A 31 4.76 5.44 14.21
N ILE A 32 3.64 5.19 13.56
CA ILE A 32 2.32 5.29 14.19
C ILE A 32 1.66 3.93 14.16
N ALA A 33 1.40 3.38 15.35
CA ALA A 33 0.62 2.14 15.47
C ALA A 33 -0.87 2.50 15.39
N THR A 34 -1.56 1.94 14.42
CA THR A 34 -2.97 2.28 14.19
C THR A 34 -3.93 1.47 15.02
N MET A 35 -3.48 0.39 15.63
CA MET A 35 -4.32 -0.58 16.34
C MET A 35 -5.32 -1.28 15.43
N LEU A 36 -5.17 -1.16 14.12
CA LEU A 36 -6.00 -1.83 13.13
C LEU A 36 -5.33 -3.13 12.67
N PRO A 37 -6.12 -4.15 12.28
CA PRO A 37 -5.55 -5.36 11.71
C PRO A 37 -5.05 -5.12 10.29
N GLU A 38 -4.31 -6.07 9.75
CA GLU A 38 -4.11 -6.11 8.30
C GLU A 38 -5.46 -6.24 7.59
N VAL A 39 -5.57 -5.62 6.43
CA VAL A 39 -6.80 -5.65 5.65
C VAL A 39 -6.72 -6.77 4.64
N GLY A 40 -7.58 -7.76 4.79
CA GLY A 40 -7.64 -8.90 3.88
C GLY A 40 -8.45 -8.62 2.61
N TYR A 41 -8.35 -9.53 1.67
CA TYR A 41 -9.04 -9.42 0.38
C TYR A 41 -10.55 -9.64 0.48
N PRO A 42 -11.33 -9.04 -0.45
CA PRO A 42 -10.95 -7.93 -1.32
C PRO A 42 -10.97 -6.61 -0.55
N TYR A 43 -10.13 -5.68 -0.94
CA TYR A 43 -10.09 -4.38 -0.27
C TYR A 43 -9.90 -3.24 -1.26
N VAL A 44 -10.27 -2.05 -0.80
CA VAL A 44 -9.95 -0.78 -1.45
C VAL A 44 -9.35 0.13 -0.38
N VAL A 45 -8.14 0.60 -0.62
CA VAL A 45 -7.49 1.57 0.26
C VAL A 45 -7.23 2.84 -0.54
N GLU A 46 -7.62 3.96 0.02
CA GLU A 46 -7.40 5.26 -0.60
C GLU A 46 -6.65 6.16 0.37
N PHE A 47 -5.79 6.99 -0.17
CA PHE A 47 -5.13 8.04 0.58
C PHE A 47 -4.58 9.09 -0.38
N GLU A 48 -4.26 10.25 0.15
CA GLU A 48 -3.55 11.28 -0.59
C GLU A 48 -2.16 11.41 0.01
N ILE A 49 -1.18 11.57 -0.84
CA ILE A 49 0.24 11.57 -0.47
C ILE A 49 0.95 12.78 -1.08
N ASN A 50 1.74 13.43 -0.26
CA ASN A 50 2.58 14.56 -0.69
C ASN A 50 4.00 14.27 -0.21
N PRO A 51 4.85 13.65 -1.06
CA PRO A 51 6.21 13.33 -0.68
C PRO A 51 7.08 14.57 -0.55
N ASP A 52 7.96 14.59 0.43
CA ASP A 52 9.02 15.59 0.53
C ASP A 52 10.03 15.38 -0.61
N LYS A 53 10.76 16.44 -0.97
CA LYS A 53 11.83 16.32 -1.95
C LYS A 53 12.96 15.43 -1.47
N ASP A 54 13.22 15.46 -0.18
CA ASP A 54 14.27 14.68 0.44
C ASP A 54 13.65 13.40 1.02
N GLN A 55 13.83 12.29 0.34
CA GLN A 55 13.22 11.01 0.66
C GLN A 55 14.24 9.98 1.08
N ASN A 56 13.86 9.14 2.02
CA ASN A 56 14.58 7.91 2.27
C ASN A 56 14.35 6.94 1.09
N ILE A 57 15.42 6.29 0.66
CA ILE A 57 15.32 5.24 -0.37
C ILE A 57 14.52 4.09 0.22
N ASN A 58 13.51 3.61 -0.51
CA ASN A 58 12.62 2.54 -0.07
C ASN A 58 11.94 2.84 1.27
N GLY A 59 11.56 4.09 1.48
CA GLY A 59 10.93 4.51 2.73
C GLY A 59 9.62 3.77 2.98
N ILE A 60 9.44 3.32 4.22
CA ILE A 60 8.26 2.53 4.60
C ILE A 60 7.08 3.46 4.82
N LEU A 61 6.00 3.19 4.09
CA LEU A 61 4.76 3.94 4.16
C LEU A 61 3.74 3.25 5.08
N PHE A 62 3.52 1.96 4.87
CA PHE A 62 2.66 1.13 5.71
C PHE A 62 3.36 -0.19 5.98
N LYS A 63 3.19 -0.70 7.19
CA LYS A 63 3.85 -1.94 7.60
C LYS A 63 2.93 -2.82 8.42
N GLY A 64 2.99 -4.12 8.16
CA GLY A 64 2.28 -5.14 8.89
C GLY A 64 3.11 -6.42 8.96
N PRO A 65 2.56 -7.49 9.58
CA PRO A 65 3.34 -8.71 9.78
C PRO A 65 3.66 -9.47 8.49
N HIS A 66 2.84 -9.35 7.44
CA HIS A 66 3.04 -10.11 6.20
C HIS A 66 3.43 -9.24 5.02
N SER A 67 3.08 -7.97 5.06
CA SER A 67 3.28 -7.06 3.93
C SER A 67 3.85 -5.73 4.39
N THR A 68 4.54 -5.07 3.48
CA THR A 68 5.04 -3.70 3.68
C THR A 68 4.85 -2.93 2.39
N VAL A 69 4.39 -1.68 2.49
CA VAL A 69 4.26 -0.77 1.35
C VAL A 69 5.35 0.27 1.45
N TYR A 70 6.09 0.44 0.36
CA TYR A 70 7.21 1.36 0.28
C TYR A 70 6.89 2.52 -0.67
N ALA A 71 7.38 3.69 -0.33
CA ALA A 71 7.46 4.81 -1.25
C ALA A 71 8.91 5.00 -1.70
N ASN A 72 9.12 5.70 -2.79
CA ASN A 72 10.44 6.00 -3.34
C ASN A 72 11.31 4.76 -3.58
N TRP A 73 10.71 3.73 -4.17
CA TRP A 73 11.45 2.48 -4.44
C TRP A 73 12.63 2.74 -5.39
N GLU A 74 13.79 2.24 -5.01
CA GLU A 74 15.07 2.44 -5.70
C GLU A 74 15.41 3.92 -5.97
N ASN A 75 14.94 4.81 -5.11
CA ASN A 75 15.11 6.26 -5.26
C ASN A 75 14.48 6.83 -6.53
N LYS A 76 13.42 6.18 -7.04
CA LYS A 76 12.75 6.56 -8.30
C LYS A 76 11.33 7.09 -8.09
N GLY A 77 10.93 7.34 -6.85
CA GLY A 77 9.59 7.83 -6.55
C GLY A 77 8.47 6.84 -6.84
N LYS A 78 8.78 5.55 -6.87
CA LYS A 78 7.80 4.49 -7.16
C LYS A 78 7.20 3.93 -5.90
N LEU A 79 5.94 3.51 -5.98
CA LEU A 79 5.33 2.66 -4.97
C LEU A 79 5.70 1.21 -5.22
N ALA A 80 5.96 0.50 -4.14
CA ALA A 80 6.24 -0.94 -4.19
C ALA A 80 5.67 -1.59 -2.94
N PHE A 81 5.55 -2.91 -2.96
CA PHE A 81 5.20 -3.65 -1.76
C PHE A 81 5.97 -4.95 -1.70
N SER A 82 6.17 -5.43 -0.49
CA SER A 82 6.69 -6.78 -0.26
C SER A 82 5.63 -7.61 0.43
N ARG A 83 5.60 -8.90 0.08
CA ARG A 83 4.77 -9.89 0.73
C ARG A 83 5.62 -11.13 0.96
N ASP A 84 5.84 -11.46 2.24
CA ASP A 84 6.56 -12.68 2.65
C ASP A 84 7.88 -12.89 1.89
N GLY A 85 8.67 -11.82 1.77
CA GLY A 85 9.99 -11.86 1.14
C GLY A 85 10.01 -11.60 -0.36
N TYR A 86 8.85 -11.46 -1.01
CA TYR A 86 8.78 -11.13 -2.43
C TYR A 86 8.41 -9.68 -2.62
N THR A 87 9.10 -9.01 -3.55
CA THR A 87 8.91 -7.59 -3.82
C THR A 87 8.22 -7.38 -5.16
N PHE A 88 7.26 -6.47 -5.18
CA PHE A 88 6.48 -6.11 -6.36
C PHE A 88 6.54 -4.59 -6.50
N VAL A 89 6.86 -4.10 -7.69
CA VAL A 89 7.05 -2.69 -7.94
C VAL A 89 6.05 -2.17 -8.96
N PHE A 90 5.38 -1.07 -8.64
CA PHE A 90 4.53 -0.37 -9.60
C PHE A 90 5.40 0.58 -10.42
N HIS A 91 5.73 0.18 -11.64
CA HIS A 91 6.61 0.96 -12.50
C HIS A 91 5.90 2.05 -13.29
N ALA A 92 4.58 1.95 -13.44
CA ALA A 92 3.82 2.83 -14.34
C ALA A 92 3.62 4.24 -13.81
N ALA A 93 3.84 4.48 -12.53
CA ALA A 93 3.60 5.79 -11.95
C ALA A 93 4.78 6.22 -11.08
N THR A 94 5.04 7.52 -11.09
CA THR A 94 6.02 8.15 -10.21
C THR A 94 5.29 9.19 -9.37
N LEU A 95 5.49 9.17 -8.07
CA LEU A 95 4.89 10.16 -7.18
C LEU A 95 5.70 11.45 -7.21
N PRO A 96 5.11 12.57 -7.62
CA PRO A 96 5.85 13.84 -7.64
C PRO A 96 6.09 14.35 -6.22
N ALA A 97 7.29 14.86 -5.97
CA ALA A 97 7.60 15.51 -4.71
C ALA A 97 6.94 16.89 -4.64
N GLY A 98 6.49 17.25 -3.45
CA GLY A 98 5.91 18.58 -3.21
C GLY A 98 4.51 18.77 -3.75
N ALA A 99 3.84 17.72 -4.19
CA ALA A 99 2.49 17.78 -4.71
C ALA A 99 1.63 16.65 -4.14
N TRP A 100 0.34 16.89 -4.02
CA TRP A 100 -0.62 15.89 -3.59
C TRP A 100 -0.99 14.97 -4.74
N THR A 101 -0.93 13.68 -4.50
CA THR A 101 -1.38 12.64 -5.41
C THR A 101 -2.44 11.80 -4.71
N LYS A 102 -3.56 11.59 -5.37
CA LYS A 102 -4.58 10.68 -4.89
C LYS A 102 -4.22 9.25 -5.31
N VAL A 103 -4.09 8.37 -4.34
CA VAL A 103 -3.73 6.97 -4.55
C VAL A 103 -4.88 6.08 -4.12
N ARG A 104 -5.23 5.13 -4.98
CA ARG A 104 -6.14 4.04 -4.62
C ARG A 104 -5.49 2.72 -4.96
N ILE A 105 -5.52 1.80 -4.02
CA ILE A 105 -4.98 0.44 -4.19
C ILE A 105 -6.12 -0.53 -3.93
N GLU A 106 -6.40 -1.37 -4.94
CA GLU A 106 -7.41 -2.42 -4.84
C GLU A 106 -6.71 -3.76 -4.85
N GLY A 107 -7.03 -4.60 -3.88
CA GLY A 107 -6.41 -5.91 -3.76
C GLY A 107 -7.43 -7.03 -3.84
N ASP A 108 -7.07 -8.07 -4.56
CA ASP A 108 -7.73 -9.36 -4.52
C ASP A 108 -6.66 -10.47 -4.42
N HIS A 109 -7.09 -11.72 -4.26
CA HIS A 109 -6.14 -12.82 -4.04
C HIS A 109 -5.27 -13.15 -5.26
N LYS A 110 -5.54 -12.54 -6.42
CA LYS A 110 -4.76 -12.76 -7.64
C LYS A 110 -3.90 -11.58 -8.03
N GLY A 111 -4.23 -10.39 -7.57
CA GLY A 111 -3.49 -9.21 -7.97
C GLY A 111 -3.79 -7.97 -7.15
N THR A 112 -3.00 -6.96 -7.42
CA THR A 112 -3.10 -5.65 -6.78
C THR A 112 -3.12 -4.59 -7.87
N THR A 113 -4.12 -3.72 -7.83
CA THR A 113 -4.31 -2.68 -8.84
C THR A 113 -4.08 -1.31 -8.22
N LEU A 114 -3.25 -0.52 -8.89
CA LEU A 114 -2.94 0.87 -8.49
C LEU A 114 -3.71 1.84 -9.37
N TYR A 115 -4.34 2.82 -8.75
CA TYR A 115 -4.97 3.96 -9.41
C TYR A 115 -4.31 5.23 -8.92
N ILE A 116 -3.99 6.11 -9.85
CA ILE A 116 -3.41 7.42 -9.57
C ILE A 116 -4.35 8.49 -10.10
N ASN A 117 -4.76 9.38 -9.21
CA ASN A 117 -5.69 10.47 -9.53
C ASN A 117 -6.95 9.99 -10.28
N GLY A 118 -7.47 8.85 -9.85
CA GLY A 118 -8.69 8.27 -10.38
C GLY A 118 -8.51 7.37 -11.60
N GLU A 119 -7.32 7.29 -12.18
CA GLU A 119 -7.07 6.49 -13.37
C GLU A 119 -6.23 5.26 -13.03
N LYS A 120 -6.60 4.12 -13.61
CA LYS A 120 -5.84 2.88 -13.44
C LYS A 120 -4.44 3.07 -14.01
N ALA A 121 -3.43 2.86 -13.16
CA ALA A 121 -2.03 2.98 -13.57
C ALA A 121 -1.44 1.63 -13.91
N GLU A 122 -1.64 0.63 -13.05
CA GLU A 122 -1.02 -0.68 -13.24
C GLU A 122 -1.72 -1.74 -12.38
N ARG A 123 -1.74 -2.98 -12.87
CA ARG A 123 -2.10 -4.15 -12.07
C ARG A 123 -0.92 -5.10 -12.01
N LEU A 124 -0.57 -5.51 -10.80
CA LEU A 124 0.47 -6.52 -10.56
C LEU A 124 -0.22 -7.81 -10.14
N GLU A 125 0.01 -8.86 -10.90
CA GLU A 125 -0.45 -10.20 -10.52
C GLU A 125 0.50 -10.81 -9.48
N GLY A 126 -0.04 -11.66 -8.62
CA GLY A 126 0.77 -12.46 -7.71
C GLY A 126 1.67 -13.42 -8.48
N ARG A 127 2.59 -14.06 -7.76
CA ARG A 127 3.48 -15.04 -8.41
C ARG A 127 2.68 -16.20 -8.95
N VAL A 128 2.85 -16.48 -10.23
CA VAL A 128 2.18 -17.60 -10.89
C VAL A 128 3.20 -18.57 -11.45
N LYS A 129 2.82 -19.85 -11.42
CA LYS A 129 3.54 -20.92 -12.10
C LYS A 129 2.66 -21.46 -13.20
N GLN A 130 3.21 -21.56 -14.42
CA GLN A 130 2.53 -22.23 -15.51
C GLN A 130 2.90 -23.71 -15.49
N PHE A 131 1.94 -24.56 -15.75
CA PHE A 131 2.13 -25.99 -15.83
C PHE A 131 1.21 -26.59 -16.88
N TYR A 132 1.58 -27.77 -17.40
CA TYR A 132 0.73 -28.49 -18.33
C TYR A 132 -0.26 -29.36 -17.55
N ASN A 133 -1.54 -29.11 -17.80
CA ASN A 133 -2.62 -29.91 -17.21
C ASN A 133 -2.94 -31.07 -18.14
N TYR A 134 -2.49 -32.27 -17.83
CA TYR A 134 -2.69 -33.45 -18.65
C TYR A 134 -4.14 -33.91 -18.70
N THR A 135 -4.92 -33.65 -17.67
CA THR A 135 -6.35 -34.00 -17.64
C THR A 135 -7.13 -33.20 -18.67
N HIS A 136 -6.87 -31.89 -18.76
CA HIS A 136 -7.56 -30.99 -19.68
C HIS A 136 -6.75 -30.66 -20.94
N LYS A 137 -5.57 -31.23 -21.08
CA LYS A 137 -4.69 -31.05 -22.25
C LYS A 137 -4.45 -29.58 -22.60
N ARG A 138 -4.07 -28.78 -21.60
CA ARG A 138 -3.83 -27.36 -21.77
C ARG A 138 -2.81 -26.86 -20.75
N LYS A 139 -2.27 -25.64 -21.00
CA LYS A 139 -1.45 -24.95 -20.02
C LYS A 139 -2.36 -24.22 -19.05
N ASP A 140 -2.14 -24.43 -17.77
CA ASP A 140 -2.86 -23.74 -16.69
C ASP A 140 -1.90 -22.94 -15.82
N LYS A 141 -2.45 -22.03 -15.03
CA LYS A 141 -1.72 -21.21 -14.07
C LYS A 141 -2.06 -21.63 -12.65
N MET A 142 -1.04 -21.65 -11.79
CA MET A 142 -1.22 -21.79 -10.35
C MET A 142 -0.61 -20.56 -9.67
N TYR A 143 -1.39 -19.90 -8.80
CA TYR A 143 -0.88 -18.77 -8.03
C TYR A 143 -0.06 -19.32 -6.87
N MET A 144 1.24 -19.00 -6.88
CA MET A 144 2.22 -19.52 -5.92
C MET A 144 2.36 -18.66 -4.69
N GLN A 145 1.92 -17.41 -4.77
CA GLN A 145 2.08 -16.44 -3.72
C GLN A 145 0.86 -15.54 -3.69
N GLU A 146 0.35 -15.32 -2.51
CA GLU A 146 -0.70 -14.34 -2.31
C GLU A 146 -0.17 -12.94 -2.56
N THR A 147 -1.07 -12.05 -2.91
CA THR A 147 -0.74 -10.66 -3.19
C THR A 147 -0.79 -9.82 -1.91
N LEU A 148 -0.67 -8.53 -2.06
CA LEU A 148 -0.63 -7.61 -0.94
C LEU A 148 -1.90 -7.73 -0.07
N VAL A 149 -1.75 -8.17 1.19
CA VAL A 149 -2.70 -7.84 2.24
C VAL A 149 -2.31 -6.46 2.74
N PHE A 150 -3.27 -5.56 2.89
CA PHE A 150 -2.88 -4.19 3.15
C PHE A 150 -2.42 -4.01 4.60
N PRO A 151 -1.18 -3.54 4.82
CA PRO A 151 -0.58 -3.52 6.14
C PRO A 151 -0.96 -2.26 6.93
N MET A 152 -2.23 -2.14 7.33
CA MET A 152 -2.73 -0.98 8.06
C MET A 152 -2.29 -0.91 9.51
N ARG A 153 -1.43 -1.80 9.96
CA ARG A 153 -1.06 -1.85 11.39
C ARG A 153 -0.12 -0.75 11.80
N GLN A 154 0.72 -0.29 10.89
CA GLN A 154 1.70 0.74 11.18
C GLN A 154 1.82 1.69 9.99
N ILE A 155 1.90 2.97 10.26
CA ILE A 155 2.18 4.01 9.27
C ILE A 155 3.57 4.56 9.57
N GLY A 156 4.43 4.61 8.53
CA GLY A 156 5.80 5.03 8.69
C GLY A 156 6.69 4.01 9.36
N ASP A 157 7.91 4.38 9.66
CA ASP A 157 8.88 3.50 10.32
C ASP A 157 9.96 4.34 11.00
N VAL A 158 10.45 3.86 12.15
CA VAL A 158 11.41 4.61 12.95
C VAL A 158 12.83 4.60 12.37
N GLN A 159 13.14 3.63 11.53
CA GLN A 159 14.49 3.48 10.95
C GLN A 159 14.57 4.00 9.53
N ASN A 160 13.57 3.68 8.71
CA ASN A 160 13.57 4.07 7.30
C ASN A 160 12.14 4.32 6.84
N GLY A 161 11.54 5.39 7.34
CA GLY A 161 10.18 5.76 7.06
C GLY A 161 10.04 6.68 5.86
N PHE A 162 8.83 6.76 5.33
CA PHE A 162 8.43 7.75 4.36
C PHE A 162 8.55 9.16 4.96
N ARG A 163 8.97 10.13 4.15
CA ARG A 163 9.04 11.54 4.51
C ARG A 163 8.02 12.32 3.71
N GLY A 164 7.13 13.00 4.38
CA GLY A 164 6.10 13.78 3.72
C GLY A 164 4.80 13.78 4.48
N LYS A 165 3.70 13.95 3.73
CA LYS A 165 2.39 14.10 4.33
C LYS A 165 1.39 13.12 3.73
N LEU A 166 0.50 12.64 4.57
CA LEU A 166 -0.65 11.82 4.18
C LEU A 166 -1.92 12.48 4.68
N ARG A 167 -3.02 12.29 3.96
CA ARG A 167 -4.36 12.69 4.42
C ARG A 167 -5.42 11.83 3.76
N ASN A 168 -6.64 11.90 4.30
CA ASN A 168 -7.82 11.22 3.73
C ASN A 168 -7.61 9.70 3.56
N ILE A 169 -6.99 9.09 4.55
CA ILE A 169 -6.76 7.64 4.55
C ILE A 169 -8.08 6.92 4.82
N ASN A 170 -8.48 6.07 3.90
CA ASN A 170 -9.73 5.32 4.00
C ASN A 170 -9.52 3.89 3.51
N CYS A 171 -10.12 2.95 4.20
CA CYS A 171 -10.01 1.53 3.89
C CYS A 171 -11.38 0.87 3.90
N THR A 172 -11.70 0.13 2.84
CA THR A 172 -12.96 -0.58 2.67
C THR A 172 -12.68 -2.03 2.28
N GLN A 173 -13.43 -2.93 2.87
CA GLN A 173 -13.41 -4.35 2.50
C GLN A 173 -14.69 -4.76 1.79
#